data_540163681b28a69b2aa46cf9b56a471f
#
_entry.id   540163681b28a69b2aa46cf9b56a471f
#
_cell.length_a   1.000
_cell.length_b   1.000
_cell.length_c   1.000
_cell.angle_alpha   90.00
_cell.angle_beta   90.00
_cell.angle_gamma   90.00
#
_symmetry.space_group_name_H-M   'P 1'
#
loop_
_entity.id
_entity.type
_entity.pdbx_description
1 polymer ?
#
loop_
_entity_poly.entity_id
_entity_poly.type
_entity_poly.pdbx_seq_one_letter_code
_entity_poly.pdbx_strand_id
1 'polypeptide(L)'
;QESYLALMDRFQKAGIPIAVAVLDMNWHVTDIPTKYGSGWTGYTWNKKLFPEPEKLLATLHAQGKHVTLNVHPAAGIRPSEVQYPEVAKAVGIDPASKQPVLFDLNNRKFIQAYFNLVHHPLEKQGIDFWWLDWQQGAARSRAQIDPLWSLNVLHFLDQVKEKKDQALILSRYAGPGSHRYPI
;
A
#
# COMPACT_ATOMS: atom_id res chain seq x y z
N GLN A 1 15.80 -2.62 -9.01
CA GLN A 1 16.38 -2.73 -7.68
C GLN A 1 17.77 -2.11 -7.62
N GLU A 2 18.73 -2.61 -8.42
CA GLU A 2 20.13 -2.13 -8.43
C GLU A 2 20.25 -0.63 -8.70
N SER A 3 19.57 -0.13 -9.73
CA SER A 3 19.57 1.30 -10.09
C SER A 3 19.06 2.19 -8.95
N TYR A 4 18.09 1.71 -8.18
CA TYR A 4 17.54 2.43 -7.04
C TYR A 4 18.56 2.50 -5.89
N LEU A 5 19.22 1.39 -5.57
CA LEU A 5 20.29 1.37 -4.57
C LEU A 5 21.46 2.26 -4.98
N ALA A 6 21.87 2.20 -6.25
CA ALA A 6 22.93 3.07 -6.76
C ALA A 6 22.55 4.57 -6.66
N LEU A 7 21.28 4.92 -6.84
CA LEU A 7 20.82 6.28 -6.62
C LEU A 7 20.92 6.71 -5.15
N MET A 8 20.52 5.85 -4.22
CA MET A 8 20.63 6.12 -2.78
C MET A 8 22.10 6.31 -2.36
N ASP A 9 23.00 5.50 -2.87
CA ASP A 9 24.44 5.63 -2.64
C ASP A 9 25.01 6.95 -3.17
N ARG A 10 24.52 7.40 -4.35
CA ARG A 10 24.95 8.71 -4.89
C ARG A 10 24.53 9.86 -4.00
N PHE A 11 23.32 9.86 -3.47
CA PHE A 11 22.87 10.87 -2.50
C PHE A 11 23.72 10.84 -1.25
N GLN A 12 23.99 9.68 -0.72
CA GLN A 12 24.83 9.53 0.47
C GLN A 12 26.26 10.07 0.24
N LYS A 13 26.90 9.69 -0.90
CA LYS A 13 28.24 10.18 -1.27
C LYS A 13 28.28 11.68 -1.52
N ALA A 14 27.18 12.27 -1.97
CA ALA A 14 27.04 13.71 -2.17
C ALA A 14 26.72 14.48 -0.87
N GLY A 15 26.60 13.79 0.27
CA GLY A 15 26.24 14.41 1.55
C GLY A 15 24.79 14.90 1.61
N ILE A 16 23.92 14.42 0.73
CA ILE A 16 22.49 14.77 0.69
C ILE A 16 21.73 13.83 1.61
N PRO A 17 21.14 14.32 2.71
CA PRO A 17 20.42 13.48 3.64
C PRO A 17 19.06 13.04 3.06
N ILE A 18 18.88 11.74 2.88
CA ILE A 18 17.61 11.12 2.50
C ILE A 18 17.16 10.23 3.65
N ALA A 19 16.09 10.62 4.33
CA ALA A 19 15.53 9.86 5.45
C ALA A 19 14.52 8.80 5.00
N VAL A 20 13.86 8.99 3.85
CA VAL A 20 12.81 8.11 3.36
C VAL A 20 13.09 7.66 1.93
N ALA A 21 13.07 6.36 1.72
CA ALA A 21 13.08 5.74 0.40
C ALA A 21 11.63 5.49 -0.04
N VAL A 22 11.21 6.16 -1.12
CA VAL A 22 9.85 6.08 -1.66
C VAL A 22 9.85 5.17 -2.89
N LEU A 23 9.03 4.15 -2.90
CA LEU A 23 8.79 3.30 -4.07
C LEU A 23 7.40 3.60 -4.63
N ASP A 24 7.38 4.17 -5.83
CA ASP A 24 6.15 4.49 -6.54
C ASP A 24 5.54 3.23 -7.18
N MET A 25 4.36 3.33 -7.75
CA MET A 25 3.47 2.23 -8.14
C MET A 25 4.12 1.04 -8.86
N ASN A 26 5.25 1.22 -9.53
CA ASN A 26 5.94 0.11 -10.20
C ASN A 26 6.61 -0.89 -9.23
N TRP A 27 6.53 -0.66 -7.91
CA TRP A 27 6.93 -1.67 -6.93
C TRP A 27 6.08 -2.94 -7.05
N HIS A 28 4.81 -2.80 -7.44
CA HIS A 28 3.91 -3.91 -7.72
C HIS A 28 3.78 -4.19 -9.22
N VAL A 29 3.16 -5.32 -9.55
CA VAL A 29 2.86 -5.70 -10.93
C VAL A 29 1.79 -4.75 -11.50
N THR A 30 2.15 -4.01 -12.54
CA THR A 30 1.24 -3.07 -13.24
C THR A 30 0.73 -3.62 -14.58
N ASP A 31 1.47 -4.56 -15.18
CA ASP A 31 1.07 -5.27 -16.40
C ASP A 31 0.18 -6.46 -16.02
N ILE A 32 -1.12 -6.19 -15.96
CA ILE A 32 -2.16 -7.15 -15.59
C ILE A 32 -3.14 -7.36 -16.76
N PRO A 33 -3.86 -8.50 -16.80
CA PRO A 33 -4.91 -8.69 -17.80
C PRO A 33 -5.94 -7.56 -17.78
N THR A 34 -6.21 -6.96 -18.95
CA THR A 34 -7.11 -5.78 -19.10
C THR A 34 -8.50 -5.97 -18.51
N LYS A 35 -8.99 -7.22 -18.52
CA LYS A 35 -10.27 -7.59 -17.85
C LYS A 35 -10.29 -7.30 -16.35
N TYR A 36 -9.13 -7.14 -15.72
CA TYR A 36 -8.99 -6.78 -14.30
C TYR A 36 -8.71 -5.29 -14.10
N GLY A 37 -8.61 -4.51 -15.18
CA GLY A 37 -8.47 -3.05 -15.17
C GLY A 37 -7.08 -2.54 -15.56
N SER A 38 -6.69 -1.38 -15.05
CA SER A 38 -5.57 -0.59 -15.56
C SER A 38 -4.21 -0.86 -14.91
N GLY A 39 -4.11 -1.73 -13.90
CA GLY A 39 -2.85 -1.95 -13.18
C GLY A 39 -2.43 -0.81 -12.22
N TRP A 40 -3.24 0.22 -12.01
CA TRP A 40 -2.97 1.24 -10.99
C TRP A 40 -3.01 0.68 -9.57
N THR A 41 -4.03 -0.11 -9.27
CA THR A 41 -4.12 -0.83 -8.00
C THR A 41 -3.32 -2.13 -8.09
N GLY A 42 -2.46 -2.40 -7.12
CA GLY A 42 -1.72 -3.65 -7.02
C GLY A 42 -1.01 -3.78 -5.68
N TYR A 43 -0.73 -5.03 -5.29
CA TYR A 43 -0.11 -5.35 -4.00
C TYR A 43 0.92 -6.50 -4.11
N THR A 44 1.13 -7.02 -5.31
CA THR A 44 2.09 -8.10 -5.58
C THR A 44 3.41 -7.51 -6.06
N TRP A 45 4.51 -7.80 -5.39
CA TRP A 45 5.83 -7.32 -5.79
C TRP A 45 6.15 -7.61 -7.25
N ASN A 46 6.58 -6.60 -7.97
CA ASN A 46 7.11 -6.74 -9.32
C ASN A 46 8.51 -7.34 -9.28
N LYS A 47 8.59 -8.66 -9.29
CA LYS A 47 9.86 -9.39 -9.20
C LYS A 47 10.81 -9.13 -10.39
N LYS A 48 10.33 -8.59 -11.50
CA LYS A 48 11.20 -8.16 -12.62
C LYS A 48 12.03 -6.93 -12.24
N LEU A 49 11.45 -5.98 -11.50
CA LEU A 49 12.11 -4.76 -11.05
C LEU A 49 12.75 -4.92 -9.67
N PHE A 50 12.12 -5.70 -8.79
CA PHE A 50 12.54 -5.95 -7.42
C PHE A 50 12.59 -7.47 -7.17
N PRO A 51 13.64 -8.17 -7.67
CA PRO A 51 13.73 -9.62 -7.55
C PRO A 51 13.83 -10.09 -6.09
N GLU A 52 14.49 -9.30 -5.24
CA GLU A 52 14.72 -9.59 -3.82
C GLU A 52 14.23 -8.43 -2.93
N PRO A 53 12.90 -8.21 -2.79
CA PRO A 53 12.38 -7.03 -2.10
C PRO A 53 12.80 -6.97 -0.62
N GLU A 54 12.78 -8.08 0.09
CA GLU A 54 13.18 -8.12 1.50
C GLU A 54 14.66 -7.72 1.70
N LYS A 55 15.53 -8.13 0.78
CA LYS A 55 16.95 -7.73 0.79
C LYS A 55 17.10 -6.23 0.48
N LEU A 56 16.30 -5.71 -0.47
CA LEU A 56 16.25 -4.27 -0.74
C LEU A 56 15.87 -3.49 0.52
N LEU A 57 14.77 -3.89 1.16
CA LEU A 57 14.28 -3.24 2.38
C LEU A 57 15.31 -3.28 3.50
N ALA A 58 15.91 -4.44 3.77
CA ALA A 58 16.97 -4.58 4.76
C ALA A 58 18.19 -3.70 4.45
N THR A 59 18.57 -3.57 3.17
CA THR A 59 19.69 -2.71 2.75
C THR A 59 19.36 -1.22 3.01
N LEU A 60 18.15 -0.77 2.69
CA LEU A 60 17.72 0.61 2.92
C LEU A 60 17.65 0.93 4.42
N HIS A 61 17.13 0.01 5.23
CA HIS A 61 17.13 0.15 6.69
C HIS A 61 18.56 0.21 7.26
N ALA A 62 19.47 -0.62 6.78
CA ALA A 62 20.88 -0.58 7.19
C ALA A 62 21.55 0.77 6.86
N GLN A 63 21.05 1.50 5.86
CA GLN A 63 21.45 2.86 5.53
C GLN A 63 20.71 3.94 6.36
N GLY A 64 19.93 3.56 7.36
CA GLY A 64 19.14 4.48 8.20
C GLY A 64 17.93 5.09 7.51
N LYS A 65 17.40 4.48 6.45
CA LYS A 65 16.24 4.99 5.73
C LYS A 65 14.98 4.26 6.13
N HIS A 66 13.88 4.98 6.25
CA HIS A 66 12.54 4.40 6.26
C HIS A 66 12.05 4.15 4.84
N VAL A 67 11.15 3.19 4.66
CA VAL A 67 10.63 2.82 3.34
C VAL A 67 9.12 2.93 3.29
N THR A 68 8.62 3.59 2.25
CA THR A 68 7.18 3.67 1.95
C THR A 68 6.87 3.20 0.55
N LEU A 69 5.71 2.55 0.41
CA LEU A 69 5.15 2.12 -0.87
C LEU A 69 3.94 2.97 -1.22
N ASN A 70 3.86 3.34 -2.50
CA ASN A 70 2.67 3.96 -3.07
C ASN A 70 1.55 2.93 -3.22
N VAL A 71 0.33 3.25 -2.84
CA VAL A 71 -0.85 2.40 -3.03
C VAL A 71 -2.03 3.18 -3.58
N HIS A 72 -2.72 2.56 -4.57
CA HIS A 72 -3.94 3.05 -5.19
C HIS A 72 -5.07 2.05 -4.94
N PRO A 73 -5.76 2.08 -3.80
CA PRO A 73 -6.62 0.98 -3.37
C PRO A 73 -7.99 0.92 -4.06
N ALA A 74 -8.32 1.91 -4.89
CA ALA A 74 -9.67 2.12 -5.44
C ALA A 74 -10.29 0.90 -6.15
N ALA A 75 -9.47 0.04 -6.77
CA ALA A 75 -9.97 -1.11 -7.50
C ALA A 75 -10.08 -2.40 -6.65
N GLY A 76 -9.81 -2.31 -5.36
CA GLY A 76 -9.88 -3.48 -4.46
C GLY A 76 -8.78 -4.50 -4.72
N ILE A 77 -9.07 -5.79 -4.47
CA ILE A 77 -8.11 -6.88 -4.63
C ILE A 77 -8.53 -7.75 -5.82
N ARG A 78 -7.64 -7.87 -6.79
CA ARG A 78 -7.94 -8.52 -8.07
C ARG A 78 -7.41 -9.94 -8.12
N PRO A 79 -7.97 -10.80 -9.00
CA PRO A 79 -7.54 -12.19 -9.15
C PRO A 79 -6.09 -12.40 -9.58
N SER A 80 -5.42 -11.35 -10.08
CA SER A 80 -3.99 -11.35 -10.42
C SER A 80 -3.06 -11.18 -9.21
N GLU A 81 -3.60 -10.76 -8.06
CA GLU A 81 -2.80 -10.58 -6.84
C GLU A 81 -2.53 -11.91 -6.13
N VAL A 82 -1.33 -12.05 -5.57
CA VAL A 82 -0.98 -13.26 -4.79
C VAL A 82 -1.85 -13.40 -3.54
N GLN A 83 -2.33 -12.28 -2.98
CA GLN A 83 -3.18 -12.24 -1.79
C GLN A 83 -4.65 -12.55 -2.10
N TYR A 84 -5.06 -12.50 -3.38
CA TYR A 84 -6.45 -12.61 -3.78
C TYR A 84 -7.19 -13.83 -3.21
N PRO A 85 -6.63 -15.07 -3.26
CA PRO A 85 -7.38 -16.24 -2.82
C PRO A 85 -7.81 -16.15 -1.35
N GLU A 86 -6.92 -15.68 -0.48
CA GLU A 86 -7.21 -15.56 0.94
C GLU A 86 -8.16 -14.40 1.25
N VAL A 87 -7.97 -13.26 0.56
CA VAL A 87 -8.86 -12.11 0.71
C VAL A 87 -10.27 -12.43 0.21
N ALA A 88 -10.39 -13.10 -0.95
CA ALA A 88 -11.68 -13.52 -1.50
C ALA A 88 -12.44 -14.42 -0.51
N LYS A 89 -11.79 -15.46 0.04
CA LYS A 89 -12.36 -16.31 1.08
C LYS A 89 -12.83 -15.51 2.29
N ALA A 90 -12.00 -14.60 2.78
CA ALA A 90 -12.30 -13.80 3.96
C ALA A 90 -13.55 -12.95 3.82
N VAL A 91 -13.85 -12.47 2.60
CA VAL A 91 -15.06 -11.68 2.30
C VAL A 91 -16.24 -12.55 1.81
N GLY A 92 -16.07 -13.86 1.71
CA GLY A 92 -17.12 -14.79 1.29
C GLY A 92 -17.26 -14.96 -0.22
N ILE A 93 -16.23 -14.68 -1.00
CA ILE A 93 -16.15 -14.91 -2.44
C ILE A 93 -15.38 -16.22 -2.68
N ASP A 94 -15.91 -17.09 -3.53
CA ASP A 94 -15.16 -18.27 -3.99
C ASP A 94 -13.99 -17.82 -4.89
N PRO A 95 -12.72 -18.09 -4.54
CA PRO A 95 -11.57 -17.72 -5.36
C PRO A 95 -11.60 -18.33 -6.77
N ALA A 96 -12.24 -19.49 -6.95
CA ALA A 96 -12.36 -20.14 -8.26
C ALA A 96 -13.22 -19.31 -9.23
N SER A 97 -14.13 -18.49 -8.71
CA SER A 97 -14.97 -17.61 -9.52
C SER A 97 -14.20 -16.52 -10.25
N LYS A 98 -13.00 -16.19 -9.78
CA LYS A 98 -12.20 -15.05 -10.27
C LYS A 98 -12.94 -13.71 -10.19
N GLN A 99 -13.95 -13.58 -9.33
CA GLN A 99 -14.65 -12.33 -9.08
C GLN A 99 -13.74 -11.39 -8.28
N PRO A 100 -13.44 -10.15 -8.74
CA PRO A 100 -12.66 -9.20 -7.98
C PRO A 100 -13.30 -8.86 -6.63
N VAL A 101 -12.49 -8.72 -5.60
CA VAL A 101 -12.93 -8.17 -4.31
C VAL A 101 -12.94 -6.66 -4.43
N LEU A 102 -14.12 -6.06 -4.41
CA LEU A 102 -14.29 -4.62 -4.55
C LEU A 102 -13.80 -3.89 -3.29
N PHE A 103 -13.23 -2.70 -3.48
CA PHE A 103 -12.92 -1.80 -2.37
C PHE A 103 -14.22 -1.31 -1.72
N ASP A 104 -14.41 -1.65 -0.45
CA ASP A 104 -15.62 -1.27 0.29
C ASP A 104 -15.32 -1.06 1.78
N LEU A 105 -15.15 0.21 2.16
CA LEU A 105 -14.93 0.61 3.56
C LEU A 105 -16.18 0.44 4.46
N ASN A 106 -17.33 0.05 3.91
CA ASN A 106 -18.52 -0.30 4.69
C ASN A 106 -18.55 -1.79 5.06
N ASN A 107 -17.71 -2.60 4.43
CA ASN A 107 -17.62 -4.01 4.68
C ASN A 107 -16.51 -4.30 5.71
N ARG A 108 -16.89 -4.60 6.94
CA ARG A 108 -15.94 -4.91 8.02
C ARG A 108 -15.02 -6.08 7.69
N LYS A 109 -15.51 -7.11 6.98
CA LYS A 109 -14.68 -8.25 6.55
C LYS A 109 -13.64 -7.81 5.55
N PHE A 110 -14.01 -6.90 4.62
CA PHE A 110 -13.05 -6.33 3.68
C PHE A 110 -11.97 -5.54 4.41
N ILE A 111 -12.33 -4.63 5.34
CA ILE A 111 -11.35 -3.84 6.10
C ILE A 111 -10.38 -4.75 6.84
N GLN A 112 -10.87 -5.78 7.53
CA GLN A 112 -10.01 -6.74 8.24
C GLN A 112 -9.08 -7.50 7.29
N ALA A 113 -9.59 -7.98 6.15
CA ALA A 113 -8.78 -8.68 5.16
C ALA A 113 -7.75 -7.75 4.49
N TYR A 114 -8.14 -6.50 4.20
CA TYR A 114 -7.30 -5.47 3.61
C TYR A 114 -6.06 -5.19 4.47
N PHE A 115 -6.20 -5.05 5.77
CA PHE A 115 -5.05 -4.88 6.65
C PHE A 115 -4.32 -6.22 6.90
N ASN A 116 -5.00 -7.23 7.40
CA ASN A 116 -4.36 -8.45 7.89
C ASN A 116 -3.71 -9.30 6.80
N LEU A 117 -4.29 -9.33 5.59
CA LEU A 117 -3.86 -10.22 4.51
C LEU A 117 -3.10 -9.49 3.39
N VAL A 118 -3.17 -8.15 3.34
CA VAL A 118 -2.50 -7.38 2.29
C VAL A 118 -1.40 -6.49 2.86
N HIS A 119 -1.71 -5.61 3.81
CA HIS A 119 -0.75 -4.61 4.32
C HIS A 119 0.21 -5.17 5.37
N HIS A 120 -0.28 -5.82 6.41
CA HIS A 120 0.58 -6.36 7.46
C HIS A 120 1.64 -7.35 6.97
N PRO A 121 1.38 -8.23 5.98
CA PRO A 121 2.45 -9.05 5.40
C PRO A 121 3.57 -8.23 4.75
N LEU A 122 3.25 -7.12 4.08
CA LEU A 122 4.24 -6.22 3.49
C LEU A 122 5.00 -5.43 4.57
N GLU A 123 4.31 -4.98 5.61
CA GLU A 123 4.93 -4.33 6.77
C GLU A 123 5.93 -5.26 7.48
N LYS A 124 5.58 -6.53 7.64
CA LYS A 124 6.49 -7.56 8.18
C LYS A 124 7.74 -7.79 7.33
N GLN A 125 7.67 -7.50 6.02
CA GLN A 125 8.84 -7.52 5.14
C GLN A 125 9.76 -6.31 5.34
N GLY A 126 9.26 -5.23 5.96
CA GLY A 126 10.03 -4.02 6.25
C GLY A 126 9.46 -2.73 5.67
N ILE A 127 8.17 -2.66 5.41
CA ILE A 127 7.53 -1.39 5.04
C ILE A 127 7.21 -0.61 6.30
N ASP A 128 7.69 0.64 6.38
CA ASP A 128 7.56 1.46 7.57
C ASP A 128 6.23 2.20 7.63
N PHE A 129 5.75 2.71 6.50
CA PHE A 129 4.47 3.41 6.41
C PHE A 129 3.94 3.40 4.98
N TRP A 130 2.76 3.96 4.73
CA TRP A 130 2.08 3.90 3.44
C TRP A 130 1.94 5.28 2.81
N TRP A 131 2.18 5.34 1.48
CA TRP A 131 1.79 6.46 0.66
C TRP A 131 0.43 6.16 0.01
N LEU A 132 -0.61 6.79 0.56
CA LEU A 132 -1.99 6.64 0.06
C LEU A 132 -2.21 7.62 -1.09
N ASP A 133 -2.13 7.13 -2.30
CA ASP A 133 -2.35 7.89 -3.51
C ASP A 133 -3.71 7.50 -4.12
N TRP A 134 -4.76 8.05 -3.52
CA TRP A 134 -6.11 7.72 -3.91
C TRP A 134 -6.47 8.38 -5.23
N GLN A 135 -6.76 7.57 -6.26
CA GLN A 135 -7.38 8.00 -7.51
C GLN A 135 -8.88 7.87 -7.34
N GLN A 136 -9.54 8.95 -7.05
CA GLN A 136 -10.96 9.00 -6.76
C GLN A 136 -11.77 8.20 -7.78
N GLY A 137 -12.29 7.06 -7.36
CA GLY A 137 -13.14 6.20 -8.15
C GLY A 137 -14.51 6.05 -7.50
N ALA A 138 -15.32 5.15 -8.04
CA ALA A 138 -16.67 4.85 -7.55
C ALA A 138 -16.67 4.12 -6.19
N ALA A 139 -15.69 4.34 -5.33
CA ALA A 139 -15.68 3.77 -4.00
C ALA A 139 -16.87 4.29 -3.20
N ARG A 140 -17.65 3.37 -2.70
CA ARG A 140 -18.84 3.68 -1.91
C ARG A 140 -18.44 4.00 -0.48
N SER A 141 -18.85 5.17 0.00
CA SER A 141 -18.81 5.51 1.42
C SER A 141 -20.23 5.54 1.97
N ARG A 142 -20.42 5.04 3.19
CA ARG A 142 -21.67 5.30 3.94
C ARG A 142 -21.68 6.76 4.35
N ALA A 143 -22.87 7.35 4.39
CA ALA A 143 -23.13 8.65 5.03
C ALA A 143 -22.32 9.84 4.48
N GLN A 144 -22.05 9.90 3.18
CA GLN A 144 -21.43 11.07 2.54
C GLN A 144 -20.03 11.46 3.09
N ILE A 145 -19.37 10.56 3.81
CA ILE A 145 -17.97 10.77 4.24
C ILE A 145 -17.05 10.49 3.05
N ASP A 146 -16.09 11.38 2.83
CA ASP A 146 -15.08 11.21 1.79
C ASP A 146 -14.31 9.89 2.01
N PRO A 147 -14.26 9.00 0.99
CA PRO A 147 -13.54 7.72 1.10
C PRO A 147 -12.05 7.90 1.45
N LEU A 148 -11.42 8.95 0.97
CA LEU A 148 -10.02 9.26 1.27
C LEU A 148 -9.82 9.59 2.76
N TRP A 149 -10.72 10.40 3.34
CA TRP A 149 -10.67 10.70 4.76
C TRP A 149 -10.77 9.41 5.59
N SER A 150 -11.74 8.57 5.26
CA SER A 150 -11.95 7.28 5.94
C SER A 150 -10.74 6.37 5.79
N LEU A 151 -10.15 6.31 4.59
CA LEU A 151 -8.96 5.50 4.31
C LEU A 151 -7.75 5.97 5.13
N ASN A 152 -7.49 7.29 5.15
CA ASN A 152 -6.41 7.89 5.95
C ASN A 152 -6.57 7.56 7.43
N VAL A 153 -7.79 7.76 7.97
CA VAL A 153 -8.09 7.45 9.38
C VAL A 153 -7.88 5.98 9.70
N LEU A 154 -8.35 5.08 8.84
CA LEU A 154 -8.21 3.64 9.06
C LEU A 154 -6.75 3.21 9.03
N HIS A 155 -5.96 3.68 8.08
CA HIS A 155 -4.51 3.40 8.03
C HIS A 155 -3.77 3.96 9.24
N PHE A 156 -4.10 5.20 9.63
CA PHE A 156 -3.50 5.80 10.83
C PHE A 156 -3.82 4.97 12.09
N LEU A 157 -5.11 4.67 12.32
CA LEU A 157 -5.54 3.90 13.49
C LEU A 157 -4.97 2.47 13.50
N ASP A 158 -4.79 1.87 12.33
CA ASP A 158 -4.15 0.56 12.23
C ASP A 158 -2.67 0.63 12.62
N GLN A 159 -1.93 1.61 12.11
CA GLN A 159 -0.52 1.82 12.48
C GLN A 159 -0.32 2.17 13.95
N VAL A 160 -1.22 2.95 14.56
CA VAL A 160 -1.13 3.31 15.99
C VAL A 160 -1.14 2.07 16.89
N LYS A 161 -1.83 1.02 16.51
CA LYS A 161 -1.87 -0.24 17.28
C LYS A 161 -0.49 -0.88 17.40
N GLU A 162 0.31 -0.79 16.33
CA GLU A 162 1.62 -1.45 16.23
C GLU A 162 2.76 -0.48 16.60
N LYS A 163 2.69 0.77 16.15
CA LYS A 163 3.79 1.75 16.16
C LYS A 163 3.58 2.92 17.12
N LYS A 164 2.44 2.97 17.81
CA LYS A 164 2.10 4.05 18.78
C LYS A 164 2.34 5.45 18.20
N ASP A 165 3.28 6.20 18.81
CA ASP A 165 3.58 7.59 18.47
C ASP A 165 4.37 7.75 17.15
N GLN A 166 4.74 6.67 16.50
CA GLN A 166 5.46 6.66 15.22
C GLN A 166 4.56 6.39 14.01
N ALA A 167 3.24 6.37 14.20
CA ALA A 167 2.31 6.22 13.10
C ALA A 167 2.38 7.43 12.16
N LEU A 168 2.58 7.18 10.87
CA LEU A 168 2.70 8.20 9.83
C LEU A 168 2.02 7.71 8.55
N ILE A 169 1.30 8.62 7.89
CA ILE A 169 0.72 8.39 6.56
C ILE A 169 1.17 9.49 5.62
N LEU A 170 1.67 9.14 4.46
CA LEU A 170 1.85 10.07 3.34
C LEU A 170 0.58 9.99 2.47
N SER A 171 -0.21 11.04 2.44
CA SER A 171 -1.42 11.12 1.62
C SER A 171 -1.27 12.22 0.58
N ARG A 172 -1.51 11.89 -0.68
CA ARG A 172 -1.51 12.89 -1.75
C ARG A 172 -2.70 13.82 -1.66
N TYR A 173 -3.82 13.32 -1.22
CA TYR A 173 -5.06 14.06 -1.09
C TYR A 173 -5.46 14.12 0.38
N ALA A 174 -5.57 15.32 0.91
CA ALA A 174 -6.07 15.57 2.25
C ALA A 174 -7.36 16.37 2.17
N GLY A 175 -8.33 15.99 2.99
CA GLY A 175 -9.61 16.70 3.13
C GLY A 175 -9.72 17.39 4.49
N PRO A 176 -10.84 18.09 4.76
CA PRO A 176 -11.12 18.68 6.06
C PRO A 176 -10.97 17.66 7.20
N GLY A 177 -10.21 18.01 8.23
CA GLY A 177 -9.96 17.15 9.40
C GLY A 177 -8.71 16.25 9.30
N SER A 178 -8.07 16.14 8.14
CA SER A 178 -6.83 15.33 7.98
C SER A 178 -5.70 15.80 8.90
N HIS A 179 -5.63 17.10 9.19
CA HIS A 179 -4.63 17.69 10.09
C HIS A 179 -4.72 17.20 11.56
N ARG A 180 -5.74 16.42 11.91
CA ARG A 180 -5.86 15.79 13.24
C ARG A 180 -5.00 14.54 13.39
N TYR A 181 -4.43 14.06 12.32
CA TYR A 181 -3.59 12.85 12.27
C TYR A 181 -2.24 13.19 11.64
N PRO A 182 -1.17 12.46 11.93
CA PRO A 182 0.12 12.60 11.25
C PRO A 182 0.05 12.14 9.78
N ILE A 183 -0.49 13.04 8.93
CA ILE A 183 -0.69 12.82 7.50
C ILE A 183 0.02 13.94 6.75
#